data_6ab38116c2db14439793fd25ae90c27d
#
_entry.id   6ab38116c2db14439793fd25ae90c27d
#
_cell.length_a   1.000
_cell.length_b   1.000
_cell.length_c   1.000
_cell.angle_alpha   90.00
_cell.angle_beta   90.00
_cell.angle_gamma   90.00
#
_symmetry.space_group_name_H-M   'P 1'
#
loop_
_entity.id
_entity.type
_entity.pdbx_description
1 polymer ?
#
loop_
_entity_poly.entity_id
_entity_poly.type
_entity_poly.pdbx_seq_one_letter_code
_entity_poly.pdbx_strand_id
1 'polypeptide(L)'
;ASRQTYVAGFSIRQTGLLLKEKILDYAAKLTRQAVYNMDIADGNIVRTTDGKVLMSLSELAMHAQYNPNDSLHITAESTYTIRNNAYSFGCTFAEVEVDIPMCKVTLKDIINVHDCGRLVNPALAEAQVHGGMSMAIGYGLSEQLLFDEKTGRPLNNNLLDYKLSTIMDHPHLEAQFVENAEPTSAFGTKALGEPPACSGAPAIR
;
A
#
# COMPACT_ATOMS: atom_id res chain seq x y z
N ALA A 1 7.18 -8.58 -2.15
CA ALA A 1 6.85 -8.06 -0.83
C ALA A 1 5.85 -6.91 -0.91
N SER A 2 5.20 -6.58 0.19
CA SER A 2 4.08 -5.62 0.32
C SER A 2 4.49 -4.15 0.15
N ARG A 3 5.17 -3.81 -0.92
CA ARG A 3 5.68 -2.47 -1.23
C ARG A 3 5.18 -1.91 -2.57
N GLN A 4 3.94 -2.23 -2.93
CA GLN A 4 3.39 -1.87 -4.24
C GLN A 4 3.37 -0.35 -4.46
N THR A 5 2.98 0.44 -3.45
CA THR A 5 2.98 1.91 -3.54
C THR A 5 4.40 2.46 -3.76
N TYR A 6 5.42 1.85 -3.14
CA TYR A 6 6.81 2.20 -3.37
C TYR A 6 7.25 1.86 -4.80
N VAL A 7 6.92 0.65 -5.27
CA VAL A 7 7.40 0.12 -6.57
C VAL A 7 6.66 0.74 -7.75
N ALA A 8 5.33 0.63 -7.75
CA ALA A 8 4.50 1.10 -8.86
C ALA A 8 4.22 2.61 -8.79
N GLY A 9 4.32 3.21 -7.62
CA GLY A 9 3.99 4.62 -7.41
C GLY A 9 4.77 5.58 -8.30
N PHE A 10 6.06 5.33 -8.54
CA PHE A 10 6.85 6.13 -9.47
C PHE A 10 6.38 6.00 -10.92
N SER A 11 6.13 4.78 -11.39
CA SER A 11 5.63 4.53 -12.74
C SER A 11 4.29 5.21 -12.96
N ILE A 12 3.36 5.07 -12.01
CA ILE A 12 2.03 5.71 -12.06
C ILE A 12 2.16 7.24 -12.07
N ARG A 13 2.98 7.80 -11.17
CA ARG A 13 3.20 9.24 -11.11
C ARG A 13 3.80 9.78 -12.41
N GLN A 14 4.82 9.12 -12.93
CA GLN A 14 5.47 9.51 -14.19
C GLN A 14 4.51 9.41 -15.37
N THR A 15 3.76 8.32 -15.48
CA THR A 15 2.75 8.13 -16.53
C THR A 15 1.66 9.20 -16.43
N GLY A 16 1.20 9.52 -15.23
CA GLY A 16 0.21 10.58 -15.01
C GLY A 16 0.71 11.97 -15.44
N LEU A 17 1.96 12.30 -15.16
CA LEU A 17 2.57 13.55 -15.61
C LEU A 17 2.70 13.62 -17.13
N LEU A 18 3.16 12.55 -17.77
CA LEU A 18 3.25 12.45 -19.22
C LEU A 18 1.87 12.52 -19.90
N LEU A 19 0.87 11.90 -19.29
CA LEU A 19 -0.50 11.98 -19.80
C LEU A 19 -1.05 13.40 -19.69
N LYS A 20 -0.82 14.05 -18.54
CA LYS A 20 -1.20 15.46 -18.32
C LYS A 20 -0.57 16.38 -19.36
N GLU A 21 0.72 16.23 -19.63
CA GLU A 21 1.44 16.99 -20.64
C GLU A 21 0.81 16.83 -22.02
N LYS A 22 0.57 15.61 -22.47
CA LYS A 22 -0.08 15.31 -23.75
C LYS A 22 -1.50 15.88 -23.88
N ILE A 23 -2.27 15.84 -22.78
CA ILE A 23 -3.61 16.42 -22.74
C ILE A 23 -3.53 17.95 -22.90
N LEU A 24 -2.64 18.61 -22.17
CA LEU A 24 -2.47 20.05 -22.24
C LEU A 24 -1.91 20.50 -23.60
N ASP A 25 -1.02 19.75 -24.20
CA ASP A 25 -0.51 20.02 -25.56
C ASP A 25 -1.63 19.95 -26.59
N TYR A 26 -2.53 18.96 -26.46
CA TYR A 26 -3.68 18.87 -27.37
C TYR A 26 -4.70 19.99 -27.12
N ALA A 27 -4.96 20.31 -25.85
CA ALA A 27 -5.82 21.44 -25.48
C ALA A 27 -5.28 22.79 -26.00
N ALA A 28 -3.96 22.98 -25.99
CA ALA A 28 -3.33 24.18 -26.54
C ALA A 28 -3.60 24.38 -28.02
N LYS A 29 -3.58 23.30 -28.81
CA LYS A 29 -3.94 23.34 -30.23
C LYS A 29 -5.39 23.76 -30.45
N LEU A 30 -6.33 23.26 -29.64
CA LEU A 30 -7.75 23.55 -29.75
C LEU A 30 -8.13 24.96 -29.27
N THR A 31 -7.58 25.35 -28.12
CA THR A 31 -7.92 26.61 -27.44
C THR A 31 -7.08 27.80 -27.90
N ARG A 32 -6.00 27.55 -28.63
CA ARG A 32 -4.97 28.54 -29.02
C ARG A 32 -4.35 29.26 -27.79
N GLN A 33 -4.32 28.59 -26.66
CA GLN A 33 -3.66 29.05 -25.43
C GLN A 33 -2.27 28.40 -25.31
N ALA A 34 -1.37 29.08 -24.65
CA ALA A 34 -0.06 28.49 -24.31
C ALA A 34 -0.23 27.44 -23.19
N VAL A 35 0.48 26.32 -23.29
CA VAL A 35 0.40 25.20 -22.33
C VAL A 35 0.61 25.67 -20.89
N TYR A 36 1.58 26.55 -20.66
CA TYR A 36 1.91 27.07 -19.31
C TYR A 36 0.80 27.93 -18.68
N ASN A 37 -0.19 28.36 -19.46
CA ASN A 37 -1.35 29.09 -18.98
C ASN A 37 -2.55 28.19 -18.68
N MET A 38 -2.38 26.87 -18.76
CA MET A 38 -3.46 25.90 -18.57
C MET A 38 -3.09 24.87 -17.51
N ASP A 39 -4.10 24.35 -16.84
CA ASP A 39 -3.99 23.21 -15.96
C ASP A 39 -5.27 22.35 -16.04
N ILE A 40 -5.23 21.17 -15.40
CA ILE A 40 -6.38 20.28 -15.27
C ILE A 40 -6.89 20.39 -13.83
N ALA A 41 -8.16 20.76 -13.69
CA ALA A 41 -8.84 20.79 -12.40
C ALA A 41 -10.30 20.33 -12.57
N ASP A 42 -10.76 19.51 -11.64
CA ASP A 42 -12.14 19.02 -11.55
C ASP A 42 -12.72 18.49 -12.88
N GLY A 43 -11.90 17.74 -13.61
CA GLY A 43 -12.30 17.16 -14.89
C GLY A 43 -12.36 18.16 -16.06
N ASN A 44 -11.79 19.35 -15.88
CA ASN A 44 -11.76 20.40 -16.89
C ASN A 44 -10.35 20.91 -17.16
N ILE A 45 -10.13 21.43 -18.36
CA ILE A 45 -8.99 22.27 -18.70
C ILE A 45 -9.33 23.69 -18.26
N VAL A 46 -8.51 24.23 -17.36
CA VAL A 46 -8.71 25.56 -16.79
C VAL A 46 -7.54 26.48 -17.11
N ARG A 47 -7.82 27.77 -17.26
CA ARG A 47 -6.77 28.77 -17.36
C ARG A 47 -6.19 29.06 -15.97
N THR A 48 -4.87 29.02 -15.82
CA THR A 48 -4.19 29.19 -14.53
C THR A 48 -4.29 30.60 -13.95
N THR A 49 -4.50 31.63 -14.79
CA THR A 49 -4.52 33.04 -14.37
C THR A 49 -5.82 33.47 -13.68
N ASP A 50 -6.96 32.92 -14.08
CA ASP A 50 -8.30 33.34 -13.62
C ASP A 50 -9.20 32.14 -13.24
N GLY A 51 -8.73 30.91 -13.37
CA GLY A 51 -9.51 29.69 -13.12
C GLY A 51 -10.63 29.42 -14.13
N LYS A 52 -10.69 30.19 -15.24
CA LYS A 52 -11.74 30.02 -16.24
C LYS A 52 -11.66 28.66 -16.91
N VAL A 53 -12.78 27.95 -16.92
CA VAL A 53 -12.92 26.68 -17.67
C VAL A 53 -12.85 26.99 -19.17
N LEU A 54 -11.93 26.32 -19.85
CA LEU A 54 -11.75 26.42 -21.31
C LEU A 54 -12.50 25.32 -22.04
N MET A 55 -12.47 24.10 -21.52
CA MET A 55 -13.22 22.96 -22.03
C MET A 55 -13.19 21.83 -20.99
N SER A 56 -14.09 20.85 -21.07
CA SER A 56 -14.05 19.65 -20.26
C SER A 56 -13.08 18.62 -20.85
N LEU A 57 -12.57 17.70 -20.01
CA LEU A 57 -11.80 16.54 -20.47
C LEU A 57 -12.62 15.64 -21.40
N SER A 58 -13.94 15.55 -21.18
CA SER A 58 -14.84 14.78 -22.03
C SER A 58 -14.93 15.37 -23.44
N GLU A 59 -15.12 16.69 -23.56
CA GLU A 59 -15.13 17.38 -24.87
C GLU A 59 -13.78 17.22 -25.59
N LEU A 60 -12.67 17.37 -24.86
CA LEU A 60 -11.33 17.15 -25.41
C LEU A 60 -11.15 15.72 -25.92
N ALA A 61 -11.57 14.73 -25.15
CA ALA A 61 -11.45 13.32 -25.53
C ALA A 61 -12.31 12.99 -26.77
N MET A 62 -13.55 13.47 -26.80
CA MET A 62 -14.43 13.32 -27.96
C MET A 62 -13.83 13.97 -29.21
N HIS A 63 -13.30 15.19 -29.08
CA HIS A 63 -12.64 15.88 -30.19
C HIS A 63 -11.40 15.10 -30.68
N ALA A 64 -10.57 14.59 -29.75
CA ALA A 64 -9.38 13.82 -30.11
C ALA A 64 -9.74 12.52 -30.84
N GLN A 65 -10.76 11.80 -30.36
CA GLN A 65 -11.12 10.49 -30.89
C GLN A 65 -11.89 10.55 -32.22
N TYR A 66 -12.77 11.53 -32.37
CA TYR A 66 -13.72 11.60 -33.52
C TYR A 66 -13.40 12.72 -34.50
N ASN A 67 -12.24 13.37 -34.41
CA ASN A 67 -11.84 14.35 -35.40
C ASN A 67 -11.56 13.66 -36.75
N PRO A 68 -12.30 13.96 -37.83
CA PRO A 68 -12.14 13.28 -39.11
C PRO A 68 -10.78 13.54 -39.78
N ASN A 69 -10.12 14.64 -39.42
CA ASN A 69 -8.82 15.00 -40.03
C ASN A 69 -7.60 14.58 -39.26
N ASP A 70 -7.74 14.34 -37.94
CA ASP A 70 -6.61 14.03 -37.05
C ASP A 70 -7.12 13.31 -35.78
N SER A 71 -7.64 12.08 -35.98
CA SER A 71 -8.06 11.27 -34.83
C SER A 71 -6.84 10.77 -34.05
N LEU A 72 -6.84 10.99 -32.74
CA LEU A 72 -5.74 10.70 -31.85
C LEU A 72 -6.22 10.00 -30.57
N HIS A 73 -5.59 8.90 -30.19
CA HIS A 73 -5.71 8.35 -28.85
C HIS A 73 -4.64 8.97 -27.96
N ILE A 74 -5.09 9.78 -26.99
CA ILE A 74 -4.18 10.38 -26.01
C ILE A 74 -3.86 9.33 -24.94
N THR A 75 -2.70 8.71 -25.05
CA THR A 75 -2.21 7.67 -24.13
C THR A 75 -0.81 8.00 -23.64
N ALA A 76 -0.46 7.50 -22.46
CA ALA A 76 0.89 7.57 -21.93
C ALA A 76 1.26 6.25 -21.29
N GLU A 77 2.53 5.91 -21.41
CA GLU A 77 3.15 4.76 -20.75
C GLU A 77 4.52 5.14 -20.23
N SER A 78 4.92 4.52 -19.14
CA SER A 78 6.27 4.66 -18.62
C SER A 78 6.68 3.41 -17.86
N THR A 79 7.97 3.18 -17.79
CA THR A 79 8.58 2.11 -17.00
C THR A 79 9.51 2.72 -15.98
N TYR A 80 9.41 2.25 -14.75
CA TYR A 80 10.32 2.64 -13.67
C TYR A 80 11.07 1.42 -13.14
N THR A 81 12.39 1.53 -13.11
CA THR A 81 13.25 0.51 -12.49
C THR A 81 13.71 0.99 -11.13
N ILE A 82 13.40 0.22 -10.09
CA ILE A 82 13.84 0.53 -8.73
C ILE A 82 15.35 0.38 -8.64
N ARG A 83 16.03 1.44 -8.16
CA ARG A 83 17.48 1.46 -7.98
C ARG A 83 17.90 1.27 -6.52
N ASN A 84 16.99 1.58 -5.58
CA ASN A 84 17.24 1.52 -4.14
C ASN A 84 16.23 0.60 -3.48
N ASN A 85 16.58 0.08 -2.32
CA ASN A 85 15.68 -0.71 -1.50
C ASN A 85 15.39 0.06 -0.21
N ALA A 86 14.15 0.50 -0.04
CA ALA A 86 13.70 1.16 1.18
C ALA A 86 13.39 0.11 2.24
N TYR A 87 14.03 0.23 3.39
CA TYR A 87 13.79 -0.67 4.53
C TYR A 87 12.70 -0.10 5.42
N SER A 88 11.71 -0.92 5.73
CA SER A 88 10.75 -0.66 6.80
C SER A 88 11.37 -1.13 8.12
N PHE A 89 11.05 -0.44 9.19
CA PHE A 89 11.48 -0.78 10.54
C PHE A 89 10.25 -0.97 11.41
N GLY A 90 10.33 -1.90 12.35
CA GLY A 90 9.25 -2.12 13.29
C GLY A 90 9.74 -2.84 14.53
N CYS A 91 9.03 -2.63 15.62
CA CYS A 91 9.26 -3.32 16.88
C CYS A 91 7.91 -3.71 17.47
N THR A 92 7.83 -4.93 17.99
CA THR A 92 6.65 -5.42 18.71
C THR A 92 7.00 -5.64 20.15
N PHE A 93 6.14 -5.18 21.05
CA PHE A 93 6.17 -5.44 22.47
C PHE A 93 4.97 -6.30 22.83
N ALA A 94 5.19 -7.34 23.63
CA ALA A 94 4.14 -8.26 24.07
C ALA A 94 4.22 -8.45 25.57
N GLU A 95 3.07 -8.38 26.26
CA GLU A 95 2.92 -8.78 27.65
C GLU A 95 2.24 -10.14 27.69
N VAL A 96 2.92 -11.11 28.31
CA VAL A 96 2.43 -12.49 28.42
C VAL A 96 2.35 -12.93 29.87
N GLU A 97 1.35 -13.74 30.17
CA GLU A 97 1.20 -14.48 31.44
C GLU A 97 1.44 -15.96 31.17
N VAL A 98 2.35 -16.56 31.93
CA VAL A 98 2.70 -17.97 31.79
C VAL A 98 2.24 -18.76 32.99
N ASP A 99 1.29 -19.67 32.82
CA ASP A 99 0.91 -20.67 33.82
C ASP A 99 1.78 -21.91 33.64
N ILE A 100 2.80 -22.01 34.47
CA ILE A 100 3.79 -23.11 34.39
C ILE A 100 3.15 -24.48 34.66
N PRO A 101 2.32 -24.69 35.71
CA PRO A 101 1.64 -25.94 35.94
C PRO A 101 0.75 -26.41 34.79
N MET A 102 0.06 -25.48 34.16
CA MET A 102 -0.85 -25.78 33.05
C MET A 102 -0.17 -25.75 31.67
N CYS A 103 1.10 -25.36 31.61
CA CYS A 103 1.85 -25.14 30.37
C CYS A 103 1.10 -24.21 29.41
N LYS A 104 0.48 -23.16 29.92
CA LYS A 104 -0.36 -22.23 29.15
C LYS A 104 0.25 -20.83 29.11
N VAL A 105 0.32 -20.26 27.91
CA VAL A 105 0.70 -18.86 27.68
C VAL A 105 -0.55 -18.10 27.30
N THR A 106 -0.79 -16.98 27.96
CA THR A 106 -1.88 -16.04 27.66
C THR A 106 -1.28 -14.71 27.29
N LEU A 107 -1.57 -14.21 26.08
CA LEU A 107 -1.17 -12.89 25.64
C LEU A 107 -2.11 -11.86 26.28
N LYS A 108 -1.57 -10.91 27.04
CA LYS A 108 -2.33 -9.88 27.78
C LYS A 108 -2.44 -8.59 26.98
N ASP A 109 -1.35 -8.20 26.31
CA ASP A 109 -1.29 -6.99 25.51
C ASP A 109 -0.22 -7.13 24.42
N ILE A 110 -0.40 -6.38 23.31
CA ILE A 110 0.55 -6.35 22.21
C ILE A 110 0.51 -5.01 21.48
N ILE A 111 1.69 -4.42 21.33
CA ILE A 111 1.87 -3.13 20.67
C ILE A 111 2.89 -3.30 19.54
N ASN A 112 2.54 -2.84 18.33
CA ASN A 112 3.49 -2.75 17.22
C ASN A 112 3.75 -1.28 16.87
N VAL A 113 5.01 -0.89 16.89
CA VAL A 113 5.47 0.43 16.43
C VAL A 113 6.14 0.26 15.08
N HIS A 114 5.65 0.93 14.06
CA HIS A 114 6.04 0.68 12.67
C HIS A 114 6.41 1.95 11.91
N ASP A 115 7.52 1.92 11.17
CA ASP A 115 7.93 2.91 10.19
C ASP A 115 7.69 2.35 8.79
N CYS A 116 6.59 2.76 8.18
CA CYS A 116 6.26 2.50 6.78
C CYS A 116 6.47 3.74 5.88
N GLY A 117 7.26 4.70 6.34
CA GLY A 117 7.41 5.99 5.69
C GLY A 117 6.18 6.87 5.91
N ARG A 118 5.76 7.58 4.88
CA ARG A 118 4.56 8.42 4.96
C ARG A 118 3.29 7.57 4.96
N LEU A 119 2.38 7.85 5.88
CA LEU A 119 1.05 7.24 5.92
C LEU A 119 0.15 7.85 4.83
N VAL A 120 -0.21 7.05 3.83
CA VAL A 120 -1.14 7.48 2.77
C VAL A 120 -2.58 7.42 3.27
N ASN A 121 -2.92 6.37 4.01
CA ASN A 121 -4.22 6.19 4.64
C ASN A 121 -4.02 5.57 6.03
N PRO A 122 -4.10 6.37 7.12
CA PRO A 122 -3.85 5.89 8.48
C PRO A 122 -4.74 4.72 8.89
N ALA A 123 -6.04 4.77 8.61
CA ALA A 123 -6.97 3.71 8.99
C ALA A 123 -6.67 2.37 8.30
N LEU A 124 -6.32 2.40 7.00
CA LEU A 124 -5.91 1.19 6.27
C LEU A 124 -4.53 0.70 6.71
N ALA A 125 -3.62 1.60 7.08
CA ALA A 125 -2.32 1.24 7.61
C ALA A 125 -2.46 0.51 8.95
N GLU A 126 -3.27 1.04 9.87
CA GLU A 126 -3.60 0.42 11.15
C GLU A 126 -4.21 -0.98 10.95
N ALA A 127 -5.17 -1.12 10.03
CA ALA A 127 -5.78 -2.40 9.71
C ALA A 127 -4.75 -3.43 9.20
N GLN A 128 -3.75 -3.00 8.40
CA GLN A 128 -2.65 -3.87 7.96
C GLN A 128 -1.77 -4.32 9.13
N VAL A 129 -1.44 -3.42 10.06
CA VAL A 129 -0.65 -3.75 11.25
C VAL A 129 -1.41 -4.73 12.14
N HIS A 130 -2.69 -4.49 12.42
CA HIS A 130 -3.54 -5.41 13.19
C HIS A 130 -3.63 -6.80 12.54
N GLY A 131 -3.78 -6.86 11.20
CA GLY A 131 -3.75 -8.12 10.47
C GLY A 131 -2.42 -8.86 10.59
N GLY A 132 -1.30 -8.14 10.52
CA GLY A 132 0.03 -8.71 10.72
C GLY A 132 0.23 -9.23 12.15
N MET A 133 -0.19 -8.47 13.16
CA MET A 133 -0.16 -8.89 14.57
C MET A 133 -1.01 -10.14 14.82
N SER A 134 -2.21 -10.20 14.21
CA SER A 134 -3.06 -11.40 14.28
C SER A 134 -2.36 -12.65 13.75
N MET A 135 -1.71 -12.55 12.59
CA MET A 135 -0.89 -13.66 12.06
C MET A 135 0.27 -14.02 13.01
N ALA A 136 0.93 -13.02 13.56
CA ALA A 136 2.05 -13.23 14.50
C ALA A 136 1.61 -13.93 15.80
N ILE A 137 0.42 -13.63 16.32
CA ILE A 137 -0.19 -14.30 17.46
C ILE A 137 -0.41 -15.78 17.15
N GLY A 138 -0.97 -16.08 15.99
CA GLY A 138 -1.16 -17.45 15.52
C GLY A 138 0.17 -18.22 15.46
N TYR A 139 1.19 -17.66 14.82
CA TYR A 139 2.54 -18.27 14.73
C TYR A 139 3.19 -18.45 16.12
N GLY A 140 2.95 -17.52 17.04
CA GLY A 140 3.52 -17.58 18.39
C GLY A 140 2.85 -18.62 19.28
N LEU A 141 1.56 -18.86 19.17
CA LEU A 141 0.78 -19.58 20.17
C LEU A 141 0.08 -20.85 19.70
N SER A 142 -0.44 -20.89 18.46
CA SER A 142 -1.38 -21.95 18.08
C SER A 142 -1.10 -22.65 16.76
N GLU A 143 -0.45 -21.99 15.81
CA GLU A 143 -0.25 -22.53 14.47
C GLU A 143 0.98 -23.44 14.41
N GLN A 144 0.79 -24.64 13.91
CA GLN A 144 1.86 -25.59 13.64
C GLN A 144 1.48 -26.45 12.44
N LEU A 145 2.27 -26.40 11.38
CA LEU A 145 2.11 -27.27 10.22
C LEU A 145 2.92 -28.55 10.45
N LEU A 146 2.21 -29.69 10.48
CA LEU A 146 2.80 -30.99 10.68
C LEU A 146 2.97 -31.71 9.34
N PHE A 147 4.12 -32.32 9.13
CA PHE A 147 4.43 -33.09 7.92
C PHE A 147 4.72 -34.56 8.25
N ASP A 148 4.31 -35.43 7.36
CA ASP A 148 4.82 -36.81 7.33
C ASP A 148 6.29 -36.80 6.87
N GLU A 149 7.19 -37.29 7.73
CA GLU A 149 8.64 -37.21 7.48
C GLU A 149 9.10 -38.00 6.25
N LYS A 150 8.35 -39.05 5.85
CA LYS A 150 8.70 -39.89 4.71
C LYS A 150 8.21 -39.38 3.39
N THR A 151 7.03 -38.77 3.38
CA THR A 151 6.35 -38.37 2.15
C THR A 151 6.32 -36.86 1.93
N GLY A 152 6.60 -36.06 2.96
CA GLY A 152 6.49 -34.60 2.94
C GLY A 152 5.04 -34.11 2.87
N ARG A 153 4.03 -34.97 3.05
CA ARG A 153 2.64 -34.59 3.00
C ARG A 153 2.21 -33.87 4.28
N PRO A 154 1.47 -32.74 4.18
CA PRO A 154 0.88 -32.12 5.36
C PRO A 154 -0.13 -33.06 6.03
N LEU A 155 -0.03 -33.21 7.36
CA LEU A 155 -0.91 -34.07 8.15
C LEU A 155 -2.15 -33.33 8.65
N ASN A 156 -2.04 -32.01 8.83
CA ASN A 156 -3.09 -31.12 9.35
C ASN A 156 -3.45 -30.01 8.34
N ASN A 157 -3.72 -30.39 7.10
CA ASN A 157 -3.99 -29.48 5.99
C ASN A 157 -5.46 -29.01 5.92
N ASN A 158 -6.12 -28.86 7.03
CA ASN A 158 -7.49 -28.40 7.15
C ASN A 158 -7.65 -27.49 8.37
N LEU A 159 -8.68 -26.62 8.37
CA LEU A 159 -8.91 -25.65 9.45
C LEU A 159 -9.45 -26.24 10.75
N LEU A 160 -9.75 -27.55 10.78
CA LEU A 160 -10.10 -28.22 12.02
C LEU A 160 -8.85 -28.54 12.84
N ASP A 161 -7.76 -28.92 12.18
CA ASP A 161 -6.50 -29.36 12.84
C ASP A 161 -5.44 -28.25 12.82
N TYR A 162 -5.38 -27.43 11.78
CA TYR A 162 -4.52 -26.24 11.74
C TYR A 162 -5.21 -25.07 12.44
N LYS A 163 -4.72 -24.70 13.62
CA LYS A 163 -5.40 -23.76 14.53
C LYS A 163 -5.02 -22.31 14.24
N LEU A 164 -5.79 -21.66 13.36
CA LEU A 164 -5.71 -20.20 13.23
C LEU A 164 -6.24 -19.53 14.50
N SER A 165 -5.61 -18.43 14.91
CA SER A 165 -6.13 -17.59 15.98
C SER A 165 -7.44 -16.93 15.58
N THR A 166 -8.35 -16.81 16.53
CA THR A 166 -9.65 -16.16 16.36
C THR A 166 -9.66 -14.82 17.11
N ILE A 167 -10.68 -14.01 16.90
CA ILE A 167 -10.85 -12.74 17.64
C ILE A 167 -10.88 -12.95 19.16
N MET A 168 -11.28 -14.13 19.64
CA MET A 168 -11.33 -14.46 21.06
C MET A 168 -9.96 -14.75 21.67
N ASP A 169 -8.96 -14.99 20.82
CA ASP A 169 -7.59 -15.28 21.22
C ASP A 169 -6.72 -14.01 21.24
N HIS A 170 -7.27 -12.92 20.75
CA HIS A 170 -6.54 -11.64 20.66
C HIS A 170 -6.82 -10.75 21.87
N PRO A 171 -5.79 -10.13 22.47
CA PRO A 171 -5.96 -8.99 23.36
C PRO A 171 -6.31 -7.73 22.57
N HIS A 172 -6.28 -6.58 23.22
CA HIS A 172 -6.24 -5.31 22.50
C HIS A 172 -4.99 -5.22 21.64
N LEU A 173 -5.17 -4.90 20.35
CA LEU A 173 -4.08 -4.71 19.39
C LEU A 173 -3.84 -3.22 19.24
N GLU A 174 -2.64 -2.76 19.56
CA GLU A 174 -2.26 -1.35 19.39
C GLU A 174 -1.23 -1.20 18.28
N ALA A 175 -1.51 -0.30 17.34
CA ALA A 175 -0.60 0.05 16.25
C ALA A 175 -0.17 1.52 16.38
N GLN A 176 1.14 1.74 16.42
CA GLN A 176 1.73 3.07 16.42
C GLN A 176 2.63 3.26 15.19
N PHE A 177 2.70 4.48 14.67
CA PHE A 177 3.49 4.79 13.49
C PHE A 177 4.51 5.87 13.76
N VAL A 178 5.72 5.65 13.23
CA VAL A 178 6.76 6.66 13.12
C VAL A 178 6.84 7.08 11.66
N GLU A 179 6.41 8.29 11.35
CA GLU A 179 6.46 8.79 9.99
C GLU A 179 7.85 9.33 9.64
N ASN A 180 8.57 8.57 8.82
CA ASN A 180 9.87 8.96 8.27
C ASN A 180 9.83 8.79 6.74
N ALA A 181 9.46 9.86 6.05
CA ALA A 181 9.25 9.84 4.61
C ALA A 181 10.49 9.33 3.85
N GLU A 182 10.30 8.31 3.01
CA GLU A 182 11.36 7.71 2.21
C GLU A 182 11.67 8.58 0.97
N PRO A 183 12.85 9.17 0.88
CA PRO A 183 13.19 10.08 -0.23
C PRO A 183 13.18 9.41 -1.59
N THR A 184 13.44 8.09 -1.64
CA THR A 184 13.48 7.31 -2.89
C THR A 184 12.11 6.80 -3.31
N SER A 185 11.05 7.12 -2.57
CA SER A 185 9.65 6.79 -2.89
C SER A 185 8.93 7.98 -3.55
N ALA A 186 8.10 7.73 -4.53
CA ALA A 186 7.29 8.78 -5.18
C ALA A 186 6.35 9.50 -4.20
N PHE A 187 5.94 8.82 -3.14
CA PHE A 187 5.00 9.32 -2.14
C PHE A 187 5.54 9.24 -0.71
N GLY A 188 6.82 8.96 -0.53
CA GLY A 188 7.46 8.85 0.78
C GLY A 188 7.16 7.55 1.53
N THR A 189 6.54 6.56 0.89
CA THR A 189 6.10 5.30 1.50
C THR A 189 7.18 4.24 1.50
N LYS A 190 7.08 3.27 2.43
CA LYS A 190 7.85 2.02 2.47
C LYS A 190 6.89 0.81 2.45
N ALA A 191 7.40 -0.40 2.65
CA ALA A 191 6.57 -1.59 2.83
C ALA A 191 5.82 -1.55 4.17
N LEU A 192 4.59 -2.07 4.21
CA LEU A 192 3.75 -2.06 5.41
C LEU A 192 3.13 -3.43 5.73
N GLY A 193 2.71 -4.21 4.74
CA GLY A 193 1.84 -5.36 4.99
C GLY A 193 2.50 -6.53 5.72
N GLU A 194 3.71 -6.90 5.35
CA GLU A 194 4.39 -8.09 5.92
C GLU A 194 5.21 -7.79 7.19
N PRO A 195 5.90 -6.65 7.32
CA PRO A 195 6.79 -6.41 8.47
C PRO A 195 6.13 -6.58 9.85
N PRO A 196 4.87 -6.15 10.07
CA PRO A 196 4.21 -6.36 11.37
C PRO A 196 4.03 -7.83 11.78
N ALA A 197 3.93 -8.74 10.81
CA ALA A 197 3.82 -10.17 11.09
C ALA A 197 5.15 -10.80 11.55
N CYS A 198 6.30 -10.20 11.19
CA CYS A 198 7.60 -10.79 11.44
C CYS A 198 8.07 -10.63 12.89
N SER A 199 7.69 -9.56 13.58
CA SER A 199 8.21 -9.21 14.91
C SER A 199 7.35 -9.71 16.07
N GLY A 200 6.08 -10.05 15.84
CA GLY A 200 5.15 -10.41 16.92
C GLY A 200 5.40 -11.79 17.50
N ALA A 201 5.59 -12.83 16.70
CA ALA A 201 5.84 -14.18 17.21
C ALA A 201 7.11 -14.29 18.07
N PRO A 202 8.26 -13.67 17.68
CA PRO A 202 9.44 -13.61 18.56
C PRO A 202 9.23 -12.82 19.84
N ALA A 203 8.35 -11.82 19.85
CA ALA A 203 8.03 -11.05 21.06
C ALA A 203 7.20 -11.85 22.08
N ILE A 204 6.36 -12.78 21.59
CA ILE A 204 5.49 -13.62 22.42
C ILE A 204 6.25 -14.81 23.03
N ARG A 205 7.26 -15.35 22.33
CA ARG A 205 8.06 -16.52 22.73
C ARG A 205 9.31 -16.17 23.51
#